data_fe3be32efe89f9f9ce287510a15bc925
#
_entry.id   fe3be32efe89f9f9ce287510a15bc925
#
_cell.length_a   1.000
_cell.length_b   1.000
_cell.length_c   1.000
_cell.angle_alpha   90.00
_cell.angle_beta   90.00
_cell.angle_gamma   90.00
#
_symmetry.space_group_name_H-M   'P 1'
#
loop_
_entity.id
_entity.type
_entity.pdbx_description
1 polymer ?
#
loop_
_entity_poly.entity_id
_entity_poly.type
_entity_poly.pdbx_seq_one_letter_code
_entity_poly.pdbx_strand_id
1 'polypeptide(L)'
;MKTTVLILVTLCCVWVAGCGQRSRVADVHEGNDSTDFCAPWYAKGFTVRTTDDGVRLVDVADPQTDEDRMPVSYRFALVPRGCTAEVPEGYTRVEVPIRRCIVMTMLQMSNFTALDAHEVVRGITGVKNLFDKDIRERVKRGDIVKIGMEGNFDTELILAANPEVIFISPFKRGGYDVVKETGITLVPHLGYKELDPLGQAEWVKYVAMFLGKEQVADSLFRGIETRYLALKEKAAGVTERPTVFSGEMHGGNWFAVGGRNYLAQIFRDAGADYVMDDDNTGGVNIDYEQMYATAAEADFWRILNSFEGDFTYDALLSSEPRNALFRAFKERHVIYCNMKQTPYYEISPVKPDAVLADFVAIFHPELMPADYEPTFYHLLK
;
A
#
# COMPACT_ATOMS: atom_id res chain seq x y z
N MET A 1 -0.44 20.24 -90.29
CA MET A 1 -1.25 20.63 -89.15
C MET A 1 -1.36 19.40 -88.30
N LYS A 2 -0.58 19.30 -87.15
CA LYS A 2 -0.54 18.14 -86.28
C LYS A 2 -1.29 18.50 -85.02
N THR A 3 -2.38 17.79 -84.79
CA THR A 3 -3.19 17.96 -83.58
C THR A 3 -2.73 16.93 -82.57
N THR A 4 -2.18 17.40 -81.48
CA THR A 4 -1.69 16.56 -80.34
C THR A 4 -2.85 16.37 -79.36
N VAL A 5 -3.26 15.12 -79.14
CA VAL A 5 -4.26 14.77 -78.15
C VAL A 5 -3.54 14.50 -76.80
N LEU A 6 -3.92 15.26 -75.77
CA LEU A 6 -3.43 15.13 -74.42
C LEU A 6 -4.36 14.17 -73.65
N ILE A 7 -3.84 13.00 -73.24
CA ILE A 7 -4.56 12.02 -72.40
C ILE A 7 -4.28 12.35 -70.99
N LEU A 8 -5.33 12.76 -70.23
CA LEU A 8 -5.31 13.02 -68.79
C LEU A 8 -5.58 11.69 -68.04
N VAL A 9 -4.56 11.14 -67.42
CA VAL A 9 -4.73 9.96 -66.56
C VAL A 9 -5.08 10.45 -65.15
N THR A 10 -6.34 10.24 -64.76
CA THR A 10 -6.82 10.54 -63.38
C THR A 10 -6.48 9.36 -62.47
N LEU A 11 -5.52 9.56 -61.56
CA LEU A 11 -5.14 8.57 -60.55
C LEU A 11 -6.10 8.68 -59.36
N CYS A 12 -7.05 7.73 -59.25
CA CYS A 12 -7.90 7.57 -58.07
C CYS A 12 -7.09 7.00 -56.92
N CYS A 13 -6.70 7.83 -55.94
CA CYS A 13 -6.21 7.37 -54.65
C CYS A 13 -7.40 6.91 -53.81
N VAL A 14 -7.56 5.60 -53.66
CA VAL A 14 -8.47 5.00 -52.70
C VAL A 14 -7.80 5.09 -51.33
N TRP A 15 -8.30 5.98 -50.48
CA TRP A 15 -7.97 5.99 -49.06
C TRP A 15 -8.74 4.86 -48.38
N VAL A 16 -8.05 3.77 -48.07
CA VAL A 16 -8.53 2.76 -47.11
C VAL A 16 -8.29 3.31 -45.74
N ALA A 17 -9.32 3.87 -45.11
CA ALA A 17 -9.32 4.18 -43.67
C ALA A 17 -9.37 2.87 -42.91
N GLY A 18 -8.21 2.28 -42.63
CA GLY A 18 -8.06 1.22 -41.66
C GLY A 18 -8.22 1.83 -40.27
N CYS A 19 -9.40 1.66 -39.65
CA CYS A 19 -9.54 1.80 -38.20
C CYS A 19 -8.70 0.71 -37.53
N GLY A 20 -7.42 0.99 -37.36
CA GLY A 20 -6.57 0.29 -36.41
C GLY A 20 -6.95 0.77 -35.00
N GLN A 21 -7.75 -0.03 -34.30
CA GLN A 21 -7.92 0.07 -32.88
C GLN A 21 -6.55 -0.22 -32.27
N ARG A 22 -5.76 0.84 -32.01
CA ARG A 22 -4.61 0.74 -31.13
C ARG A 22 -5.17 0.44 -29.76
N SER A 23 -5.11 -0.82 -29.33
CA SER A 23 -5.09 -1.17 -27.93
C SER A 23 -4.01 -0.29 -27.29
N ARG A 24 -4.43 0.63 -26.42
CA ARG A 24 -3.52 1.28 -25.48
C ARG A 24 -2.99 0.16 -24.58
N VAL A 25 -1.85 -0.39 -24.93
CA VAL A 25 -0.98 -1.03 -23.96
C VAL A 25 -0.80 0.04 -22.90
N ALA A 26 -1.17 -0.29 -21.64
CA ALA A 26 -0.89 0.57 -20.51
C ALA A 26 0.57 1.01 -20.65
N ASP A 27 0.81 2.32 -20.61
CA ASP A 27 2.14 2.87 -20.61
C ASP A 27 2.88 2.29 -19.39
N VAL A 28 3.51 1.14 -19.58
CA VAL A 28 4.66 0.75 -18.79
C VAL A 28 5.61 1.91 -19.02
N HIS A 29 5.89 2.71 -18.01
CA HIS A 29 6.79 3.85 -18.08
C HIS A 29 8.10 3.37 -18.70
N GLU A 30 8.21 3.49 -20.03
CA GLU A 30 9.50 3.36 -20.74
C GLU A 30 10.38 4.43 -20.13
N GLY A 31 11.42 3.98 -19.46
CA GLY A 31 12.25 4.71 -18.57
C GLY A 31 12.57 6.11 -19.07
N ASN A 32 12.15 7.08 -18.30
CA ASN A 32 12.90 8.31 -18.20
C ASN A 32 14.31 7.88 -17.76
N ASP A 33 15.30 8.20 -18.55
CA ASP A 33 16.73 7.83 -18.38
C ASP A 33 17.36 8.58 -17.17
N SER A 34 16.53 8.84 -16.14
CA SER A 34 16.99 9.32 -14.85
C SER A 34 17.47 8.10 -14.05
N THR A 35 18.76 8.01 -13.87
CA THR A 35 19.45 7.04 -13.01
C THR A 35 19.07 7.13 -11.53
N ASP A 36 18.02 7.85 -11.20
CA ASP A 36 17.53 8.00 -9.82
C ASP A 36 16.48 6.93 -9.51
N PHE A 37 16.95 5.78 -9.03
CA PHE A 37 16.13 4.63 -8.60
C PHE A 37 15.13 4.97 -7.47
N CYS A 38 15.22 6.17 -6.90
CA CYS A 38 14.45 6.58 -5.73
C CYS A 38 13.25 7.44 -6.06
N ALA A 39 13.18 8.03 -7.25
CA ALA A 39 12.08 8.90 -7.63
C ALA A 39 10.76 8.10 -7.65
N PRO A 40 9.71 8.55 -6.91
CA PRO A 40 8.43 7.87 -6.91
C PRO A 40 7.67 8.13 -8.22
N TRP A 41 6.90 7.11 -8.67
CA TRP A 41 6.02 7.21 -9.83
C TRP A 41 4.54 7.24 -9.42
N TYR A 42 4.18 6.55 -8.36
CA TYR A 42 2.82 6.41 -7.83
C TYR A 42 2.64 7.07 -6.48
N ALA A 43 3.66 6.96 -5.62
CA ALA A 43 3.61 7.56 -4.28
C ALA A 43 3.58 9.08 -4.38
N LYS A 44 2.65 9.69 -3.65
CA LYS A 44 2.47 11.15 -3.59
C LYS A 44 3.04 11.77 -2.33
N GLY A 45 3.31 10.95 -1.31
CA GLY A 45 3.71 11.42 0.01
C GLY A 45 5.17 11.79 0.15
N PHE A 46 6.02 11.57 -0.86
CA PHE A 46 7.42 12.00 -0.83
C PHE A 46 7.96 12.37 -2.21
N THR A 47 8.96 13.25 -2.23
CA THR A 47 9.75 13.56 -3.43
C THR A 47 11.23 13.46 -3.11
N VAL A 48 12.05 13.22 -4.14
CA VAL A 48 13.50 13.04 -3.99
C VAL A 48 14.23 13.88 -5.03
N ARG A 49 15.32 14.52 -4.62
CA ARG A 49 16.29 15.18 -5.52
C ARG A 49 17.69 14.80 -5.08
N THR A 50 18.53 14.39 -6.00
CA THR A 50 19.93 14.10 -5.72
C THR A 50 20.79 15.27 -6.12
N THR A 51 21.69 15.73 -5.24
CA THR A 51 22.65 16.80 -5.52
C THR A 51 23.90 16.22 -6.18
N ASP A 52 24.74 17.08 -6.78
CA ASP A 52 25.99 16.69 -7.43
C ASP A 52 26.96 15.99 -6.46
N ASP A 53 26.88 16.29 -5.17
CA ASP A 53 27.67 15.66 -4.10
C ASP A 53 27.09 14.33 -3.62
N GLY A 54 26.01 13.83 -4.27
CA GLY A 54 25.37 12.56 -3.93
C GLY A 54 24.48 12.62 -2.68
N VAL A 55 24.18 13.79 -2.16
CA VAL A 55 23.21 13.98 -1.08
C VAL A 55 21.79 13.89 -1.65
N ARG A 56 20.92 13.10 -1.02
CA ARG A 56 19.50 13.05 -1.40
C ARG A 56 18.70 13.97 -0.52
N LEU A 57 18.03 14.92 -1.14
CA LEU A 57 17.07 15.81 -0.50
C LEU A 57 15.69 15.18 -0.64
N VAL A 58 15.10 14.80 0.49
CA VAL A 58 13.81 14.13 0.56
C VAL A 58 12.81 15.02 1.25
N ASP A 59 11.75 15.39 0.54
CA ASP A 59 10.63 16.14 1.08
C ASP A 59 9.46 15.18 1.30
N VAL A 60 8.83 15.23 2.49
CA VAL A 60 7.69 14.37 2.87
C VAL A 60 6.49 15.23 3.19
N ALA A 61 5.36 14.92 2.57
CA ALA A 61 4.08 15.59 2.77
C ALA A 61 2.94 14.60 2.93
N ASP A 62 1.77 15.04 3.38
CA ASP A 62 0.59 14.20 3.47
C ASP A 62 0.01 13.97 2.06
N PRO A 63 -0.01 12.71 1.55
CA PRO A 63 -0.47 12.41 0.19
C PRO A 63 -1.96 12.66 -0.04
N GLN A 64 -2.74 12.92 1.02
CA GLN A 64 -4.17 13.24 0.94
C GLN A 64 -4.46 14.75 0.97
N THR A 65 -3.44 15.58 1.03
CA THR A 65 -3.59 17.03 0.94
C THR A 65 -3.67 17.44 -0.54
N ASP A 66 -4.52 18.41 -0.87
CA ASP A 66 -4.62 18.96 -2.23
C ASP A 66 -3.26 19.47 -2.73
N GLU A 67 -2.92 19.19 -3.98
CA GLU A 67 -1.62 19.52 -4.58
C GLU A 67 -1.27 21.02 -4.44
N ASP A 68 -2.27 21.89 -4.48
CA ASP A 68 -2.10 23.36 -4.30
C ASP A 68 -1.82 23.77 -2.84
N ARG A 69 -1.94 22.87 -1.87
CA ARG A 69 -1.85 23.15 -0.44
C ARG A 69 -0.86 22.25 0.29
N MET A 70 -0.05 21.46 -0.41
CA MET A 70 0.88 20.52 0.23
C MET A 70 1.96 21.26 1.04
N PRO A 71 1.77 21.51 2.34
CA PRO A 71 2.88 21.92 3.17
C PRO A 71 3.81 20.72 3.30
N VAL A 72 5.02 20.82 2.77
CA VAL A 72 6.08 19.87 3.09
C VAL A 72 6.22 19.85 4.60
N SER A 73 5.88 18.72 5.20
CA SER A 73 5.84 18.60 6.66
C SER A 73 7.21 18.24 7.24
N TYR A 74 8.05 17.54 6.45
CA TYR A 74 9.37 17.08 6.89
C TYR A 74 10.36 17.10 5.71
N ARG A 75 11.61 17.51 6.02
CA ARG A 75 12.69 17.61 5.04
C ARG A 75 13.94 16.94 5.56
N PHE A 76 14.49 16.01 4.77
CA PHE A 76 15.70 15.27 5.13
C PHE A 76 16.76 15.44 4.05
N ALA A 77 18.00 15.67 4.49
CA ALA A 77 19.19 15.53 3.67
C ALA A 77 19.87 14.20 4.05
N LEU A 78 19.73 13.18 3.21
CA LEU A 78 20.38 11.90 3.38
C LEU A 78 21.81 12.00 2.85
N VAL A 79 22.75 12.06 3.77
CA VAL A 79 24.16 12.33 3.49
C VAL A 79 24.95 11.05 3.59
N PRO A 80 25.67 10.61 2.54
CA PRO A 80 26.54 9.43 2.62
C PRO A 80 27.54 9.55 3.77
N ARG A 81 27.76 8.47 4.51
CA ARG A 81 28.73 8.47 5.64
C ARG A 81 30.10 8.88 5.18
N GLY A 82 30.70 9.79 5.93
CA GLY A 82 32.00 10.38 5.61
C GLY A 82 31.97 11.52 4.61
N CYS A 83 30.80 11.85 4.06
CA CYS A 83 30.64 13.03 3.20
C CYS A 83 30.47 14.28 4.08
N THR A 84 31.21 15.34 3.74
CA THR A 84 31.19 16.65 4.43
C THR A 84 30.32 17.69 3.73
N ALA A 85 29.48 17.27 2.78
CA ALA A 85 28.60 18.17 2.05
C ALA A 85 27.73 19.00 3.00
N GLU A 86 27.56 20.27 2.66
CA GLU A 86 26.66 21.17 3.38
C GLU A 86 25.21 20.76 3.14
N VAL A 87 24.42 20.85 4.19
CA VAL A 87 22.98 20.56 4.14
C VAL A 87 22.24 21.88 3.98
N PRO A 88 21.33 21.98 2.99
CA PRO A 88 20.53 23.19 2.81
C PRO A 88 19.71 23.53 4.05
N GLU A 89 19.48 24.83 4.29
CA GLU A 89 18.67 25.31 5.39
C GLU A 89 17.25 24.68 5.36
N GLY A 90 16.75 24.29 6.51
CA GLY A 90 15.44 23.64 6.67
C GLY A 90 15.44 22.14 6.46
N TYR A 91 16.56 21.53 6.09
CA TYR A 91 16.69 20.07 6.01
C TYR A 91 17.36 19.46 7.25
N THR A 92 16.78 18.38 7.75
CA THR A 92 17.41 17.58 8.82
C THR A 92 18.44 16.62 8.21
N ARG A 93 19.70 16.73 8.64
CA ARG A 93 20.78 15.83 8.22
C ARG A 93 20.56 14.43 8.79
N VAL A 94 20.61 13.41 7.93
CA VAL A 94 20.65 11.99 8.32
C VAL A 94 21.80 11.33 7.60
N GLU A 95 22.73 10.71 8.33
CA GLU A 95 23.81 9.93 7.73
C GLU A 95 23.32 8.57 7.26
N VAL A 96 23.58 8.21 6.02
CA VAL A 96 23.17 6.95 5.40
C VAL A 96 24.35 6.14 4.87
N PRO A 97 24.27 4.78 4.86
CA PRO A 97 23.16 4.00 5.40
C PRO A 97 23.07 4.05 6.93
N ILE A 98 21.87 4.05 7.45
CA ILE A 98 21.63 3.94 8.89
C ILE A 98 21.98 2.56 9.39
N ARG A 99 22.39 2.44 10.64
CA ARG A 99 22.81 1.18 11.28
C ARG A 99 21.86 0.71 12.37
N ARG A 100 21.06 1.62 12.92
CA ARG A 100 20.11 1.34 13.98
C ARG A 100 18.88 2.21 13.82
N CYS A 101 17.72 1.60 13.85
CA CYS A 101 16.45 2.33 13.86
C CYS A 101 15.42 1.67 14.77
N ILE A 102 14.38 2.43 15.05
CA ILE A 102 13.14 1.92 15.65
C ILE A 102 12.05 2.04 14.60
N VAL A 103 11.18 1.04 14.54
CA VAL A 103 9.97 1.04 13.69
C VAL A 103 8.72 0.92 14.56
N MET A 104 7.72 1.76 14.29
CA MET A 104 6.54 1.89 15.15
C MET A 104 5.37 0.99 14.71
N THR A 105 5.35 0.51 13.47
CA THR A 105 4.23 -0.26 12.93
C THR A 105 4.69 -1.44 12.07
N MET A 106 3.84 -2.46 11.92
CA MET A 106 4.11 -3.59 11.03
C MET A 106 4.13 -3.17 9.55
N LEU A 107 3.37 -2.16 9.18
CA LEU A 107 3.44 -1.57 7.84
C LEU A 107 4.84 -1.02 7.52
N GLN A 108 5.48 -0.35 8.48
CA GLN A 108 6.88 0.08 8.32
C GLN A 108 7.81 -1.13 8.27
N MET A 109 7.63 -2.10 9.19
CA MET A 109 8.43 -3.31 9.26
C MET A 109 8.41 -4.10 7.95
N SER A 110 7.27 -4.14 7.23
CA SER A 110 7.14 -4.84 5.95
C SER A 110 8.19 -4.39 4.92
N ASN A 111 8.56 -3.10 4.93
CA ASN A 111 9.60 -2.57 4.05
C ASN A 111 10.99 -3.10 4.41
N PHE A 112 11.29 -3.19 5.72
CA PHE A 112 12.57 -3.75 6.19
C PHE A 112 12.66 -5.25 5.89
N THR A 113 11.56 -5.98 6.06
CA THR A 113 11.46 -7.40 5.69
C THR A 113 11.67 -7.59 4.19
N ALA A 114 10.98 -6.80 3.36
CA ALA A 114 11.10 -6.90 1.90
C ALA A 114 12.50 -6.57 1.37
N LEU A 115 13.24 -5.73 2.10
CA LEU A 115 14.62 -5.34 1.76
C LEU A 115 15.68 -6.22 2.43
N ASP A 116 15.29 -7.26 3.17
CA ASP A 116 16.21 -8.07 3.99
C ASP A 116 17.14 -7.18 4.82
N ALA A 117 16.51 -6.35 5.69
CA ALA A 117 17.19 -5.34 6.51
C ALA A 117 16.79 -5.38 7.98
N HIS A 118 16.44 -6.56 8.49
CA HIS A 118 16.05 -6.75 9.90
C HIS A 118 17.17 -6.37 10.87
N GLU A 119 18.41 -6.53 10.45
CA GLU A 119 19.61 -6.32 11.28
C GLU A 119 19.75 -4.89 11.79
N VAL A 120 19.16 -3.89 11.12
CA VAL A 120 19.24 -2.49 11.58
C VAL A 120 18.16 -2.16 12.61
N VAL A 121 17.10 -2.96 12.73
CA VAL A 121 15.99 -2.72 13.67
C VAL A 121 16.42 -3.07 15.08
N ARG A 122 16.26 -2.11 16.01
CA ARG A 122 16.59 -2.23 17.44
C ARG A 122 15.38 -2.10 18.34
N GLY A 123 14.26 -1.58 17.86
CA GLY A 123 13.05 -1.43 18.66
C GLY A 123 11.79 -1.49 17.83
N ILE A 124 10.72 -2.00 18.45
CA ILE A 124 9.37 -2.07 17.87
C ILE A 124 8.34 -1.81 18.97
N THR A 125 7.11 -1.42 18.59
CA THR A 125 6.04 -1.14 19.56
C THR A 125 5.41 -2.42 20.09
N GLY A 126 5.15 -3.42 19.25
CA GLY A 126 4.46 -4.62 19.67
C GLY A 126 4.78 -5.83 18.82
N VAL A 127 4.51 -7.00 19.41
CA VAL A 127 4.80 -8.31 18.78
C VAL A 127 3.57 -9.22 18.76
N LYS A 128 2.41 -8.70 19.09
CA LYS A 128 1.17 -9.48 19.29
C LYS A 128 0.74 -9.99 17.96
N ASN A 129 0.96 -10.21 17.02
CA ASN A 129 0.62 -10.83 15.73
C ASN A 129 1.83 -10.76 14.79
N LEU A 130 3.01 -10.90 15.35
CA LEU A 130 4.24 -10.95 14.59
C LEU A 130 4.48 -12.38 14.13
N PHE A 131 4.51 -12.62 12.83
CA PHE A 131 4.69 -13.93 12.21
C PHE A 131 6.14 -14.19 11.83
N ASP A 132 6.88 -13.15 11.47
CA ASP A 132 8.28 -13.28 11.08
C ASP A 132 9.11 -13.93 12.20
N LYS A 133 9.72 -15.08 11.86
CA LYS A 133 10.45 -15.91 12.83
C LYS A 133 11.75 -15.25 13.27
N ASP A 134 12.45 -14.60 12.37
CA ASP A 134 13.73 -13.96 12.69
C ASP A 134 13.52 -12.77 13.64
N ILE A 135 12.54 -11.92 13.34
CA ILE A 135 12.20 -10.79 14.21
C ILE A 135 11.76 -11.30 15.59
N ARG A 136 10.95 -12.36 15.67
CA ARG A 136 10.53 -12.94 16.97
C ARG A 136 11.72 -13.48 17.77
N GLU A 137 12.66 -14.18 17.13
CA GLU A 137 13.85 -14.69 17.81
C GLU A 137 14.75 -13.55 18.28
N ARG A 138 14.89 -12.49 17.49
CA ARG A 138 15.65 -11.29 17.87
C ARG A 138 15.02 -10.55 19.04
N VAL A 139 13.68 -10.48 19.09
CA VAL A 139 12.97 -9.94 20.28
C VAL A 139 13.21 -10.81 21.51
N LYS A 140 13.19 -12.14 21.39
CA LYS A 140 13.48 -13.04 22.51
C LYS A 140 14.89 -12.89 23.05
N ARG A 141 15.89 -12.69 22.17
CA ARG A 141 17.28 -12.47 22.56
C ARG A 141 17.55 -11.07 23.14
N GLY A 142 16.59 -10.14 22.99
CA GLY A 142 16.77 -8.74 23.38
C GLY A 142 17.51 -7.89 22.33
N ASP A 143 17.77 -8.41 21.14
CA ASP A 143 18.37 -7.65 20.00
C ASP A 143 17.40 -6.56 19.50
N ILE A 144 16.10 -6.78 19.66
CA ILE A 144 15.02 -5.84 19.40
C ILE A 144 14.20 -5.66 20.67
N VAL A 145 14.11 -4.43 21.16
CA VAL A 145 13.36 -4.10 22.37
C VAL A 145 11.91 -3.69 22.06
N LYS A 146 11.00 -3.97 22.98
CA LYS A 146 9.62 -3.47 22.91
C LYS A 146 9.56 -2.12 23.60
N ILE A 147 9.36 -1.07 22.83
CA ILE A 147 9.40 0.33 23.31
C ILE A 147 8.05 0.87 23.80
N GLY A 148 7.09 0.00 24.04
CA GLY A 148 5.72 0.39 24.43
C GLY A 148 4.79 0.59 23.22
N MET A 149 3.72 1.35 23.41
CA MET A 149 2.71 1.64 22.38
C MET A 149 2.38 3.13 22.38
N GLU A 150 1.66 3.57 21.36
CA GLU A 150 1.22 4.96 21.25
C GLU A 150 0.51 5.44 22.53
N GLY A 151 0.93 6.61 23.02
CA GLY A 151 0.46 7.17 24.29
C GLY A 151 1.16 6.63 25.54
N ASN A 152 2.00 5.58 25.43
CA ASN A 152 2.76 5.01 26.55
C ASN A 152 4.09 4.41 26.05
N PHE A 153 4.94 5.25 25.45
CA PHE A 153 6.28 4.85 25.03
C PHE A 153 7.25 4.85 26.21
N ASP A 154 8.12 3.86 26.24
CA ASP A 154 9.24 3.76 27.19
C ASP A 154 10.47 4.47 26.63
N THR A 155 10.70 5.71 27.06
CA THR A 155 11.80 6.54 26.58
C THR A 155 13.17 6.02 27.02
N GLU A 156 13.26 5.32 28.16
CA GLU A 156 14.51 4.71 28.61
C GLU A 156 14.92 3.56 27.68
N LEU A 157 13.97 2.70 27.27
CA LEU A 157 14.21 1.64 26.29
C LEU A 157 14.53 2.20 24.91
N ILE A 158 13.88 3.31 24.51
CA ILE A 158 14.19 3.99 23.24
C ILE A 158 15.64 4.48 23.25
N LEU A 159 16.07 5.17 24.31
CA LEU A 159 17.44 5.68 24.44
C LEU A 159 18.47 4.54 24.55
N ALA A 160 18.15 3.46 25.29
CA ALA A 160 19.01 2.29 25.40
C ALA A 160 19.20 1.55 24.06
N ALA A 161 18.19 1.53 23.20
CA ALA A 161 18.28 0.97 21.85
C ALA A 161 19.23 1.79 20.94
N ASN A 162 19.56 3.01 21.34
CA ASN A 162 20.48 3.93 20.67
C ASN A 162 20.22 4.03 19.15
N PRO A 163 19.00 4.33 18.71
CA PRO A 163 18.67 4.44 17.29
C PRO A 163 19.21 5.75 16.69
N GLU A 164 19.53 5.71 15.42
CA GLU A 164 19.92 6.90 14.64
C GLU A 164 18.67 7.64 14.14
N VAL A 165 17.59 6.89 13.88
CA VAL A 165 16.28 7.42 13.49
C VAL A 165 15.15 6.55 14.05
N ILE A 166 13.97 7.15 14.17
CA ILE A 166 12.73 6.45 14.55
C ILE A 166 11.72 6.65 13.43
N PHE A 167 11.31 5.58 12.76
CA PHE A 167 10.23 5.64 11.79
C PHE A 167 8.88 5.72 12.51
N ILE A 168 8.12 6.79 12.22
CA ILE A 168 6.83 7.07 12.83
C ILE A 168 5.70 7.05 11.80
N SER A 169 4.46 6.83 12.27
CA SER A 169 3.23 6.99 11.48
C SER A 169 2.36 8.05 12.16
N PRO A 170 2.52 9.34 11.81
CA PRO A 170 1.88 10.45 12.52
C PRO A 170 0.39 10.58 12.15
N PHE A 171 -0.44 9.63 12.55
CA PHE A 171 -1.88 9.60 12.29
C PHE A 171 -2.74 10.22 13.40
N LYS A 172 -2.16 10.47 14.57
CA LYS A 172 -2.85 11.15 15.68
C LYS A 172 -2.08 12.39 16.14
N ARG A 173 -2.81 13.41 16.56
CA ARG A 173 -2.21 14.59 17.17
C ARG A 173 -1.67 14.23 18.57
N GLY A 174 -0.43 14.62 18.86
CA GLY A 174 0.18 14.53 20.20
C GLY A 174 0.78 13.17 20.59
N GLY A 175 0.68 12.13 19.75
CA GLY A 175 1.12 10.77 20.12
C GLY A 175 2.63 10.58 20.28
N TYR A 176 3.46 11.50 19.77
CA TYR A 176 4.92 11.35 19.75
C TYR A 176 5.69 12.40 20.54
N ASP A 177 5.04 13.20 21.38
CA ASP A 177 5.71 14.32 22.07
C ASP A 177 6.84 13.82 22.98
N VAL A 178 6.61 12.77 23.78
CA VAL A 178 7.64 12.15 24.63
C VAL A 178 8.79 11.54 23.81
N VAL A 179 8.52 11.07 22.60
CA VAL A 179 9.55 10.54 21.69
C VAL A 179 10.37 11.67 21.08
N LYS A 180 9.76 12.82 20.76
CA LYS A 180 10.47 14.03 20.30
C LYS A 180 11.45 14.57 21.35
N GLU A 181 11.09 14.49 22.64
CA GLU A 181 11.94 14.91 23.74
C GLU A 181 13.25 14.14 23.84
N THR A 182 13.33 12.94 23.25
CA THR A 182 14.59 12.17 23.17
C THR A 182 15.65 12.81 22.30
N GLY A 183 15.27 13.78 21.45
CA GLY A 183 16.16 14.42 20.46
C GLY A 183 16.55 13.55 19.26
N ILE A 184 16.04 12.31 19.19
CA ILE A 184 16.29 11.38 18.07
C ILE A 184 15.48 11.82 16.86
N THR A 185 16.08 11.77 15.66
CA THR A 185 15.41 12.16 14.43
C THR A 185 14.19 11.26 14.15
N LEU A 186 13.00 11.88 14.02
CA LEU A 186 11.77 11.20 13.66
C LEU A 186 11.58 11.25 12.16
N VAL A 187 11.42 10.08 11.54
CA VAL A 187 11.25 9.90 10.10
C VAL A 187 9.82 9.43 9.83
N PRO A 188 8.93 10.27 9.29
CA PRO A 188 7.56 9.88 9.02
C PRO A 188 7.50 8.91 7.84
N HIS A 189 6.68 7.89 7.97
CA HIS A 189 6.30 6.98 6.89
C HIS A 189 4.80 7.09 6.69
N LEU A 190 4.36 7.71 5.58
CA LEU A 190 2.97 8.03 5.30
C LEU A 190 2.34 7.09 4.25
N GLY A 191 2.98 5.97 3.92
CA GLY A 191 2.47 5.00 2.95
C GLY A 191 1.05 4.52 3.23
N TYR A 192 0.63 4.46 4.51
CA TYR A 192 -0.74 4.11 4.88
C TYR A 192 -1.80 5.13 4.45
N LYS A 193 -1.39 6.33 4.03
CA LYS A 193 -2.25 7.39 3.51
C LYS A 193 -2.34 7.42 1.99
N GLU A 194 -1.49 6.67 1.29
CA GLU A 194 -1.59 6.56 -0.16
C GLU A 194 -2.93 5.92 -0.55
N LEU A 195 -3.56 6.49 -1.56
CA LEU A 195 -4.84 5.97 -2.08
C LEU A 195 -4.63 4.98 -3.22
N ASP A 196 -3.47 5.06 -3.87
CA ASP A 196 -3.04 4.12 -4.90
C ASP A 196 -2.32 2.92 -4.27
N PRO A 197 -2.69 1.68 -4.58
CA PRO A 197 -2.02 0.50 -4.05
C PRO A 197 -0.54 0.39 -4.43
N LEU A 198 -0.17 0.80 -5.63
CA LEU A 198 1.24 0.87 -6.04
C LEU A 198 1.96 2.03 -5.34
N GLY A 199 1.26 3.17 -5.12
CA GLY A 199 1.79 4.27 -4.33
C GLY A 199 2.17 3.84 -2.91
N GLN A 200 1.31 3.06 -2.24
CA GLN A 200 1.65 2.52 -0.92
C GLN A 200 2.88 1.59 -0.96
N ALA A 201 2.94 0.68 -1.93
CA ALA A 201 4.06 -0.26 -2.06
C ALA A 201 5.38 0.45 -2.40
N GLU A 202 5.32 1.57 -3.11
CA GLU A 202 6.50 2.32 -3.53
C GLU A 202 7.25 2.99 -2.38
N TRP A 203 6.65 3.10 -1.19
CA TRP A 203 7.36 3.54 0.02
C TRP A 203 8.52 2.63 0.42
N VAL A 204 8.63 1.44 -0.17
CA VAL A 204 9.84 0.61 -0.05
C VAL A 204 11.07 1.33 -0.59
N LYS A 205 10.94 2.16 -1.65
CA LYS A 205 12.04 2.99 -2.17
C LYS A 205 12.45 4.07 -1.18
N TYR A 206 11.45 4.69 -0.49
CA TYR A 206 11.71 5.66 0.57
C TYR A 206 12.56 5.06 1.69
N VAL A 207 12.17 3.90 2.23
CA VAL A 207 12.94 3.21 3.27
C VAL A 207 14.32 2.79 2.78
N ALA A 208 14.42 2.33 1.54
CA ALA A 208 15.68 1.88 0.93
C ALA A 208 16.75 2.98 0.89
N MET A 209 16.37 4.25 0.70
CA MET A 209 17.31 5.38 0.72
C MET A 209 18.03 5.53 2.06
N PHE A 210 17.36 5.22 3.16
CA PHE A 210 17.99 5.21 4.49
C PHE A 210 18.91 4.01 4.70
N LEU A 211 18.75 2.95 3.90
CA LEU A 211 19.48 1.67 4.04
C LEU A 211 20.59 1.49 3.02
N GLY A 212 20.67 2.33 2.00
CA GLY A 212 21.60 2.13 0.86
C GLY A 212 21.20 0.93 -0.01
N LYS A 213 19.89 0.62 -0.11
CA LYS A 213 19.36 -0.54 -0.85
C LYS A 213 18.45 -0.14 -2.01
N GLU A 214 18.71 1.00 -2.64
CA GLU A 214 17.85 1.63 -3.65
C GLU A 214 17.63 0.75 -4.87
N GLN A 215 18.69 0.13 -5.39
CA GLN A 215 18.58 -0.78 -6.55
C GLN A 215 17.75 -2.02 -6.24
N VAL A 216 17.86 -2.55 -5.02
CA VAL A 216 17.07 -3.70 -4.58
C VAL A 216 15.59 -3.30 -4.53
N ALA A 217 15.29 -2.12 -3.96
CA ALA A 217 13.92 -1.62 -3.85
C ALA A 217 13.31 -1.33 -5.22
N ASP A 218 14.06 -0.73 -6.15
CA ASP A 218 13.57 -0.47 -7.50
C ASP A 218 13.26 -1.79 -8.24
N SER A 219 14.15 -2.76 -8.20
CA SER A 219 13.92 -4.08 -8.81
C SER A 219 12.72 -4.80 -8.20
N LEU A 220 12.58 -4.75 -6.87
CA LEU A 220 11.43 -5.30 -6.14
C LEU A 220 10.13 -4.65 -6.58
N PHE A 221 10.11 -3.30 -6.57
CA PHE A 221 8.92 -2.52 -6.90
C PHE A 221 8.49 -2.75 -8.37
N ARG A 222 9.40 -2.74 -9.33
CA ARG A 222 9.10 -3.05 -10.75
C ARG A 222 8.47 -4.43 -10.92
N GLY A 223 8.92 -5.42 -10.16
CA GLY A 223 8.32 -6.76 -10.17
C GLY A 223 6.87 -6.74 -9.63
N ILE A 224 6.61 -5.98 -8.57
CA ILE A 224 5.26 -5.79 -8.00
C ILE A 224 4.36 -5.07 -9.01
N GLU A 225 4.83 -3.95 -9.55
CA GLU A 225 4.14 -3.13 -10.54
C GLU A 225 3.71 -3.97 -11.77
N THR A 226 4.65 -4.72 -12.34
CA THR A 226 4.39 -5.56 -13.52
C THR A 226 3.29 -6.57 -13.25
N ARG A 227 3.32 -7.26 -12.10
CA ARG A 227 2.28 -8.25 -11.75
C ARG A 227 0.94 -7.58 -11.46
N TYR A 228 0.95 -6.46 -10.74
CA TYR A 228 -0.26 -5.71 -10.42
C TYR A 228 -0.96 -5.22 -11.68
N LEU A 229 -0.24 -4.54 -12.58
CA LEU A 229 -0.80 -3.97 -13.81
C LEU A 229 -1.30 -5.07 -14.75
N ALA A 230 -0.58 -6.20 -14.87
CA ALA A 230 -1.04 -7.32 -15.69
C ALA A 230 -2.36 -7.93 -15.19
N LEU A 231 -2.54 -8.03 -13.87
CA LEU A 231 -3.81 -8.52 -13.28
C LEU A 231 -4.94 -7.50 -13.47
N LYS A 232 -4.66 -6.22 -13.20
CA LYS A 232 -5.60 -5.12 -13.40
C LYS A 232 -6.10 -5.05 -14.85
N GLU A 233 -5.20 -5.21 -15.83
CA GLU A 233 -5.55 -5.23 -17.24
C GLU A 233 -6.48 -6.41 -17.57
N LYS A 234 -6.17 -7.61 -17.06
CA LYS A 234 -7.05 -8.77 -17.25
C LYS A 234 -8.45 -8.53 -16.65
N ALA A 235 -8.50 -8.03 -15.42
CA ALA A 235 -9.77 -7.74 -14.74
C ALA A 235 -10.55 -6.57 -15.37
N ALA A 236 -9.88 -5.63 -16.04
CA ALA A 236 -10.56 -4.55 -16.77
C ALA A 236 -11.36 -5.05 -17.98
N GLY A 237 -11.06 -6.24 -18.50
CA GLY A 237 -11.76 -6.86 -19.62
C GLY A 237 -13.04 -7.60 -19.27
N VAL A 238 -13.40 -7.72 -17.99
CA VAL A 238 -14.61 -8.44 -17.59
C VAL A 238 -15.88 -7.67 -17.95
N THR A 239 -16.92 -8.39 -18.35
CA THR A 239 -18.23 -7.80 -18.67
C THR A 239 -19.17 -7.75 -17.47
N GLU A 240 -19.02 -8.70 -16.54
CA GLU A 240 -19.81 -8.75 -15.32
C GLU A 240 -18.93 -8.34 -14.14
N ARG A 241 -19.37 -7.33 -13.40
CA ARG A 241 -18.66 -6.79 -12.25
C ARG A 241 -19.50 -7.05 -11.00
N PRO A 242 -19.07 -8.01 -10.14
CA PRO A 242 -19.81 -8.25 -8.91
C PRO A 242 -19.70 -7.06 -7.96
N THR A 243 -20.75 -6.86 -7.17
CA THR A 243 -20.75 -5.85 -6.11
C THR A 243 -20.13 -6.39 -4.84
N VAL A 244 -19.34 -5.54 -4.15
CA VAL A 244 -18.68 -5.91 -2.90
C VAL A 244 -18.83 -4.83 -1.84
N PHE A 245 -19.04 -5.26 -0.60
CA PHE A 245 -18.96 -4.39 0.57
C PHE A 245 -17.95 -4.93 1.60
N SER A 246 -17.60 -4.10 2.60
CA SER A 246 -16.58 -4.47 3.58
C SER A 246 -16.98 -4.08 5.00
N GLY A 247 -16.29 -4.70 5.97
CA GLY A 247 -16.40 -4.39 7.37
C GLY A 247 -17.27 -5.35 8.15
N GLU A 248 -17.49 -5.00 9.41
CA GLU A 248 -18.30 -5.77 10.36
C GLU A 248 -18.80 -4.87 11.50
N MET A 249 -19.78 -5.35 12.24
CA MET A 249 -20.26 -4.68 13.44
C MET A 249 -19.22 -4.73 14.56
N HIS A 250 -18.93 -3.59 15.16
CA HIS A 250 -18.09 -3.51 16.34
C HIS A 250 -18.59 -2.40 17.28
N GLY A 251 -18.86 -2.73 18.53
CA GLY A 251 -19.34 -1.76 19.53
C GLY A 251 -20.63 -1.03 19.14
N GLY A 252 -21.52 -1.66 18.38
CA GLY A 252 -22.81 -1.10 17.96
C GLY A 252 -22.78 -0.31 16.66
N ASN A 253 -21.64 -0.14 16.01
CA ASN A 253 -21.48 0.51 14.70
C ASN A 253 -20.86 -0.43 13.70
N TRP A 254 -21.15 -0.21 12.42
CA TRP A 254 -20.49 -0.88 11.31
C TRP A 254 -19.23 -0.13 10.90
N PHE A 255 -18.11 -0.82 10.90
CA PHE A 255 -16.84 -0.29 10.45
C PHE A 255 -16.58 -0.72 9.01
N ALA A 256 -16.76 0.19 8.08
CA ALA A 256 -16.51 -0.02 6.65
C ALA A 256 -15.24 0.72 6.19
N VAL A 257 -14.78 0.39 5.01
CA VAL A 257 -13.77 1.15 4.27
C VAL A 257 -14.49 2.22 3.45
N GLY A 258 -13.97 3.44 3.43
CA GLY A 258 -14.52 4.53 2.62
C GLY A 258 -14.37 4.28 1.11
N GLY A 259 -15.22 4.92 0.31
CA GLY A 259 -15.28 4.73 -1.14
C GLY A 259 -14.02 5.19 -1.88
N ARG A 260 -13.28 6.15 -1.34
CA ARG A 260 -12.00 6.65 -1.88
C ARG A 260 -10.80 6.12 -1.11
N ASN A 261 -10.82 4.86 -0.75
CA ASN A 261 -9.74 4.21 -0.01
C ASN A 261 -8.89 3.32 -0.94
N TYR A 262 -7.66 3.06 -0.54
CA TYR A 262 -6.74 2.17 -1.23
C TYR A 262 -7.33 0.76 -1.49
N LEU A 263 -8.07 0.20 -0.50
CA LEU A 263 -8.71 -1.12 -0.65
C LEU A 263 -9.91 -1.06 -1.62
N ALA A 264 -10.70 0.02 -1.56
CA ALA A 264 -11.75 0.26 -2.53
C ALA A 264 -11.19 0.36 -3.97
N GLN A 265 -9.98 0.92 -4.12
CA GLN A 265 -9.28 0.91 -5.40
C GLN A 265 -8.89 -0.51 -5.83
N ILE A 266 -8.40 -1.35 -4.93
CA ILE A 266 -8.10 -2.76 -5.24
C ILE A 266 -9.35 -3.52 -5.68
N PHE A 267 -10.51 -3.32 -5.06
CA PHE A 267 -11.76 -3.94 -5.51
C PHE A 267 -12.09 -3.55 -6.95
N ARG A 268 -12.01 -2.24 -7.27
CA ARG A 268 -12.23 -1.75 -8.65
C ARG A 268 -11.23 -2.33 -9.64
N ASP A 269 -9.96 -2.40 -9.25
CA ASP A 269 -8.88 -2.96 -10.08
C ASP A 269 -9.01 -4.48 -10.26
N ALA A 270 -9.65 -5.17 -9.29
CA ALA A 270 -10.01 -6.59 -9.39
C ALA A 270 -11.28 -6.86 -10.19
N GLY A 271 -11.88 -5.86 -10.84
CA GLY A 271 -13.08 -6.03 -11.66
C GLY A 271 -14.38 -6.10 -10.86
N ALA A 272 -14.44 -5.59 -9.62
CA ALA A 272 -15.66 -5.49 -8.82
C ALA A 272 -16.10 -4.03 -8.62
N ASP A 273 -17.36 -3.85 -8.24
CA ASP A 273 -17.93 -2.55 -7.89
C ASP A 273 -18.12 -2.46 -6.38
N TYR A 274 -17.39 -1.53 -5.75
CA TYR A 274 -17.51 -1.31 -4.32
C TYR A 274 -18.75 -0.48 -4.01
N VAL A 275 -19.61 -0.94 -3.09
CA VAL A 275 -20.91 -0.32 -2.83
C VAL A 275 -20.85 1.06 -2.16
N MET A 276 -19.73 1.39 -1.50
CA MET A 276 -19.53 2.72 -0.92
C MET A 276 -19.04 3.68 -2.00
N ASP A 277 -19.87 4.67 -2.34
CA ASP A 277 -19.59 5.72 -3.31
C ASP A 277 -19.48 7.07 -2.60
N ASP A 278 -18.51 7.17 -1.70
CA ASP A 278 -18.21 8.36 -0.93
C ASP A 278 -16.74 8.77 -1.06
N ASP A 279 -16.42 10.02 -0.69
CA ASP A 279 -15.05 10.57 -0.78
C ASP A 279 -14.17 10.26 0.44
N ASN A 280 -14.62 9.39 1.36
CA ASN A 280 -13.83 9.05 2.53
C ASN A 280 -12.62 8.20 2.15
N THR A 281 -11.45 8.63 2.62
CA THR A 281 -10.16 7.98 2.36
C THR A 281 -9.77 6.97 3.44
N GLY A 282 -10.44 7.00 4.59
CA GLY A 282 -10.18 6.15 5.75
C GLY A 282 -11.29 5.13 6.00
N GLY A 283 -11.37 4.65 7.24
CA GLY A 283 -12.50 3.88 7.73
C GLY A 283 -13.69 4.79 8.04
N VAL A 284 -14.88 4.32 7.80
CA VAL A 284 -16.13 4.99 8.12
C VAL A 284 -16.92 4.21 9.17
N ASN A 285 -17.59 4.95 10.03
CA ASN A 285 -18.50 4.43 11.04
C ASN A 285 -19.93 4.79 10.62
N ILE A 286 -20.74 3.76 10.36
CA ILE A 286 -22.16 3.92 10.03
C ILE A 286 -23.00 2.97 10.88
N ASP A 287 -24.29 3.23 10.99
CA ASP A 287 -25.19 2.28 11.64
C ASP A 287 -25.49 1.06 10.76
N TYR A 288 -26.02 0.02 11.40
CA TYR A 288 -26.35 -1.23 10.68
C TYR A 288 -27.38 -0.99 9.58
N GLU A 289 -28.41 -0.19 9.87
CA GLU A 289 -29.54 0.07 8.97
C GLU A 289 -29.07 0.75 7.69
N GLN A 290 -28.16 1.71 7.81
CA GLN A 290 -27.54 2.39 6.67
C GLN A 290 -26.70 1.43 5.84
N MET A 291 -25.86 0.58 6.48
CA MET A 291 -25.07 -0.42 5.75
C MET A 291 -26.00 -1.44 5.08
N TYR A 292 -27.03 -1.91 5.77
CA TYR A 292 -27.99 -2.84 5.20
C TYR A 292 -28.73 -2.26 3.99
N ALA A 293 -29.18 -1.02 4.09
CA ALA A 293 -29.83 -0.34 2.95
C ALA A 293 -28.90 -0.23 1.72
N THR A 294 -27.60 -0.11 1.92
CA THR A 294 -26.61 0.03 0.84
C THR A 294 -26.17 -1.34 0.26
N ALA A 295 -26.02 -2.35 1.12
CA ALA A 295 -25.30 -3.58 0.79
C ALA A 295 -26.14 -4.87 0.90
N ALA A 296 -27.46 -4.80 1.17
CA ALA A 296 -28.31 -5.98 1.37
C ALA A 296 -28.20 -7.00 0.21
N GLU A 297 -28.14 -6.51 -1.02
CA GLU A 297 -28.13 -7.29 -2.25
C GLU A 297 -26.70 -7.39 -2.89
N ALA A 298 -25.65 -6.95 -2.18
CA ALA A 298 -24.30 -7.06 -2.68
C ALA A 298 -23.87 -8.53 -2.82
N ASP A 299 -23.09 -8.82 -3.86
CA ASP A 299 -22.67 -10.17 -4.21
C ASP A 299 -21.65 -10.74 -3.22
N PHE A 300 -20.70 -9.90 -2.77
CA PHE A 300 -19.62 -10.31 -1.88
C PHE A 300 -19.51 -9.41 -0.65
N TRP A 301 -19.07 -10.02 0.45
CA TRP A 301 -18.81 -9.35 1.72
C TRP A 301 -17.39 -9.61 2.19
N ARG A 302 -16.54 -8.58 2.27
CA ARG A 302 -15.16 -8.71 2.75
C ARG A 302 -15.03 -8.39 4.23
N ILE A 303 -14.42 -9.30 5.00
CA ILE A 303 -14.09 -9.19 6.43
C ILE A 303 -12.59 -9.37 6.64
N LEU A 304 -11.99 -8.49 7.46
CA LEU A 304 -10.63 -8.63 7.98
C LEU A 304 -10.68 -8.39 9.49
N ASN A 305 -10.41 -9.40 10.29
CA ASN A 305 -10.39 -9.26 11.74
C ASN A 305 -9.29 -10.10 12.41
N SER A 306 -9.24 -10.07 13.75
CA SER A 306 -8.33 -10.85 14.58
C SER A 306 -9.14 -11.81 15.44
N PHE A 307 -9.59 -12.92 14.87
CA PHE A 307 -10.40 -13.91 15.55
C PHE A 307 -9.55 -15.04 16.14
N GLU A 308 -9.86 -15.47 17.37
CA GLU A 308 -9.20 -16.62 17.99
C GLU A 308 -9.81 -17.93 17.46
N GLY A 309 -8.98 -18.78 16.84
CA GLY A 309 -9.42 -20.03 16.25
C GLY A 309 -10.03 -19.86 14.86
N ASP A 310 -10.89 -20.78 14.48
CA ASP A 310 -11.51 -20.82 13.17
C ASP A 310 -12.75 -19.92 13.13
N PHE A 311 -12.72 -18.91 12.28
CA PHE A 311 -13.87 -18.08 12.01
C PHE A 311 -14.80 -18.79 11.03
N THR A 312 -16.08 -18.85 11.36
CA THR A 312 -17.10 -19.59 10.59
C THR A 312 -18.34 -18.73 10.38
N TYR A 313 -19.26 -19.18 9.52
CA TYR A 313 -20.58 -18.55 9.38
C TYR A 313 -21.38 -18.55 10.69
N ASP A 314 -21.23 -19.57 11.54
CA ASP A 314 -21.86 -19.60 12.86
C ASP A 314 -21.26 -18.56 13.81
N ALA A 315 -19.93 -18.34 13.75
CA ALA A 315 -19.28 -17.28 14.52
C ALA A 315 -19.72 -15.89 14.03
N LEU A 316 -19.81 -15.70 12.71
CA LEU A 316 -20.29 -14.45 12.11
C LEU A 316 -21.78 -14.18 12.46
N LEU A 317 -22.62 -15.20 12.43
CA LEU A 317 -24.03 -15.11 12.84
C LEU A 317 -24.17 -14.81 14.33
N SER A 318 -23.33 -15.44 15.17
CA SER A 318 -23.34 -15.22 16.62
C SER A 318 -22.89 -13.83 17.02
N SER A 319 -22.01 -13.20 16.23
CA SER A 319 -21.53 -11.83 16.50
C SER A 319 -22.63 -10.78 16.26
N GLU A 320 -23.47 -10.98 15.26
CA GLU A 320 -24.62 -10.13 14.90
C GLU A 320 -25.62 -10.97 14.09
N PRO A 321 -26.76 -11.36 14.69
CA PRO A 321 -27.75 -12.22 14.01
C PRO A 321 -28.32 -11.65 12.71
N ARG A 322 -28.37 -10.31 12.56
CA ARG A 322 -28.84 -9.65 11.36
C ARG A 322 -27.89 -9.84 10.16
N ASN A 323 -26.66 -10.34 10.37
CA ASN A 323 -25.74 -10.67 9.30
C ASN A 323 -26.34 -11.67 8.29
N ALA A 324 -27.24 -12.56 8.76
CA ALA A 324 -27.98 -13.49 7.91
C ALA A 324 -28.94 -12.82 6.91
N LEU A 325 -29.19 -11.53 7.03
CA LEU A 325 -30.08 -10.80 6.10
C LEU A 325 -29.38 -10.45 4.80
N PHE A 326 -28.03 -10.27 4.81
CA PHE A 326 -27.25 -9.95 3.61
C PHE A 326 -27.26 -11.11 2.61
N ARG A 327 -27.37 -10.79 1.32
CA ARG A 327 -27.29 -11.78 0.21
C ARG A 327 -25.98 -12.53 0.24
N ALA A 328 -24.83 -11.83 0.39
CA ALA A 328 -23.52 -12.43 0.45
C ALA A 328 -23.36 -13.46 1.59
N PHE A 329 -24.04 -13.29 2.73
CA PHE A 329 -24.09 -14.28 3.79
C PHE A 329 -24.88 -15.53 3.35
N LYS A 330 -26.08 -15.34 2.80
CA LYS A 330 -26.98 -16.43 2.36
C LYS A 330 -26.36 -17.29 1.27
N GLU A 331 -25.67 -16.66 0.33
CA GLU A 331 -25.01 -17.30 -0.82
C GLU A 331 -23.60 -17.81 -0.50
N ARG A 332 -23.13 -17.63 0.75
CA ARG A 332 -21.80 -18.02 1.23
C ARG A 332 -20.66 -17.34 0.48
N HIS A 333 -20.83 -16.08 0.11
CA HIS A 333 -19.85 -15.23 -0.56
C HIS A 333 -19.15 -14.25 0.39
N VAL A 334 -18.85 -14.71 1.62
CA VAL A 334 -18.06 -13.95 2.59
C VAL A 334 -16.57 -14.19 2.32
N ILE A 335 -15.85 -13.09 2.02
CA ILE A 335 -14.40 -13.07 1.80
C ILE A 335 -13.73 -12.77 3.13
N TYR A 336 -12.81 -13.61 3.55
CA TYR A 336 -12.23 -13.54 4.88
C TYR A 336 -10.70 -13.58 4.91
N CYS A 337 -10.12 -12.81 5.82
CA CYS A 337 -8.72 -12.92 6.21
C CYS A 337 -8.60 -12.76 7.73
N ASN A 338 -7.97 -13.73 8.41
CA ASN A 338 -7.71 -13.69 9.84
C ASN A 338 -6.29 -13.18 10.12
N MET A 339 -6.17 -11.99 10.68
CA MET A 339 -4.87 -11.40 11.06
C MET A 339 -4.14 -12.13 12.19
N LYS A 340 -4.76 -13.11 12.86
CA LYS A 340 -4.08 -14.00 13.80
C LYS A 340 -3.47 -15.23 13.16
N GLN A 341 -3.87 -15.54 11.94
CA GLN A 341 -3.41 -16.69 11.17
C GLN A 341 -2.62 -16.28 9.92
N THR A 342 -2.78 -15.03 9.48
CA THR A 342 -2.18 -14.50 8.26
C THR A 342 -1.33 -13.27 8.56
N PRO A 343 -0.09 -13.17 8.06
CA PRO A 343 0.81 -12.03 8.28
C PRO A 343 0.41 -10.80 7.43
N TYR A 344 -0.86 -10.40 7.51
CA TYR A 344 -1.43 -9.41 6.62
C TYR A 344 -0.62 -8.10 6.62
N TYR A 345 -0.48 -7.43 7.75
CA TYR A 345 0.24 -6.14 7.84
C TYR A 345 1.77 -6.26 7.74
N GLU A 346 2.32 -7.46 7.87
CA GLU A 346 3.76 -7.69 7.67
C GLU A 346 4.13 -7.82 6.19
N ILE A 347 3.17 -8.11 5.32
CA ILE A 347 3.44 -8.46 3.92
C ILE A 347 2.63 -7.60 2.94
N SER A 348 1.32 -7.42 3.17
CA SER A 348 0.43 -6.77 2.20
C SER A 348 0.84 -5.34 1.81
N PRO A 349 1.45 -4.51 2.69
CA PRO A 349 1.84 -3.15 2.31
C PRO A 349 2.82 -3.07 1.15
N VAL A 350 3.65 -4.10 0.97
CA VAL A 350 4.64 -4.22 -0.11
C VAL A 350 4.27 -5.33 -1.11
N LYS A 351 3.05 -5.87 -1.06
CA LYS A 351 2.53 -6.88 -1.99
C LYS A 351 1.07 -6.63 -2.37
N PRO A 352 0.71 -5.45 -2.88
CA PRO A 352 -0.64 -5.18 -3.36
C PRO A 352 -1.02 -6.07 -4.54
N ASP A 353 -0.05 -6.56 -5.31
CA ASP A 353 -0.24 -7.53 -6.38
C ASP A 353 -0.80 -8.86 -5.88
N ALA A 354 -0.37 -9.34 -4.71
CA ALA A 354 -0.93 -10.55 -4.10
C ALA A 354 -2.34 -10.31 -3.54
N VAL A 355 -2.61 -9.13 -2.95
CA VAL A 355 -3.96 -8.77 -2.50
C VAL A 355 -4.92 -8.67 -3.70
N LEU A 356 -4.48 -8.05 -4.78
CA LEU A 356 -5.25 -7.97 -6.03
C LEU A 356 -5.53 -9.35 -6.60
N ALA A 357 -4.51 -10.24 -6.62
CA ALA A 357 -4.64 -11.60 -7.14
C ALA A 357 -5.68 -12.43 -6.36
N ASP A 358 -5.71 -12.30 -5.03
CA ASP A 358 -6.71 -12.98 -4.20
C ASP A 358 -8.14 -12.53 -4.57
N PHE A 359 -8.36 -11.21 -4.74
CA PHE A 359 -9.68 -10.70 -5.13
C PHE A 359 -10.04 -11.06 -6.57
N VAL A 360 -9.10 -11.02 -7.52
CA VAL A 360 -9.36 -11.51 -8.89
C VAL A 360 -9.74 -12.97 -8.89
N ALA A 361 -9.06 -13.82 -8.10
CA ALA A 361 -9.37 -15.24 -7.99
C ALA A 361 -10.77 -15.50 -7.40
N ILE A 362 -11.25 -14.62 -6.52
CA ILE A 362 -12.57 -14.73 -5.89
C ILE A 362 -13.67 -14.20 -6.80
N PHE A 363 -13.46 -13.04 -7.43
CA PHE A 363 -14.47 -12.39 -8.26
C PHE A 363 -14.56 -13.00 -9.66
N HIS A 364 -13.41 -13.42 -10.21
CA HIS A 364 -13.24 -13.87 -11.59
C HIS A 364 -12.28 -15.07 -11.64
N PRO A 365 -12.68 -16.24 -11.08
CA PRO A 365 -11.80 -17.41 -10.99
C PRO A 365 -11.30 -17.88 -12.35
N GLU A 366 -12.02 -17.62 -13.43
CA GLU A 366 -11.64 -17.94 -14.80
C GLU A 366 -10.40 -17.17 -15.32
N LEU A 367 -10.05 -16.04 -14.68
CA LEU A 367 -8.87 -15.24 -15.03
C LEU A 367 -7.59 -15.76 -14.38
N MET A 368 -7.70 -16.68 -13.42
CA MET A 368 -6.59 -17.18 -12.62
C MET A 368 -6.27 -18.64 -12.96
N PRO A 369 -5.02 -19.09 -12.73
CA PRO A 369 -4.66 -20.49 -12.83
C PRO A 369 -5.53 -21.36 -11.90
N ALA A 370 -5.88 -22.56 -12.36
CA ALA A 370 -6.73 -23.47 -11.58
C ALA A 370 -6.09 -23.94 -10.25
N ASP A 371 -4.78 -23.86 -10.14
CA ASP A 371 -3.97 -24.19 -8.96
C ASP A 371 -3.55 -22.95 -8.15
N TYR A 372 -4.20 -21.80 -8.38
CA TYR A 372 -3.90 -20.58 -7.61
C TYR A 372 -4.25 -20.76 -6.13
N GLU A 373 -3.29 -20.53 -5.26
CA GLU A 373 -3.47 -20.52 -3.81
C GLU A 373 -3.46 -19.08 -3.28
N PRO A 374 -4.54 -18.63 -2.61
CA PRO A 374 -4.61 -17.29 -2.05
C PRO A 374 -3.54 -17.03 -0.98
N THR A 375 -3.00 -15.82 -0.99
CA THR A 375 -2.02 -15.38 0.01
C THR A 375 -2.68 -14.87 1.29
N PHE A 376 -3.77 -14.11 1.16
CA PHE A 376 -4.43 -13.41 2.27
C PHE A 376 -5.91 -13.75 2.38
N TYR A 377 -6.66 -13.58 1.29
CA TYR A 377 -8.12 -13.65 1.28
C TYR A 377 -8.64 -14.92 0.62
N HIS A 378 -9.63 -15.54 1.25
CA HIS A 378 -10.33 -16.72 0.73
C HIS A 378 -11.82 -16.63 1.06
N LEU A 379 -12.65 -17.40 0.39
CA LEU A 379 -14.06 -17.55 0.80
C LEU A 379 -14.15 -18.26 2.14
N LEU A 380 -14.98 -17.71 3.03
CA LEU A 380 -15.26 -18.29 4.35
C LEU A 380 -15.92 -19.66 4.18
N LYS A 381 -15.46 -20.64 4.94
CA LYS A 381 -15.93 -22.04 4.88
C LYS A 381 -17.11 -22.31 5.82
#